data_c835ef33218ab14a2104e8d26a638f1a
#
_entry.id   c835ef33218ab14a2104e8d26a638f1a
#
_cell.length_a   1.000
_cell.length_b   1.000
_cell.length_c   1.000
_cell.angle_alpha   90.00
_cell.angle_beta   90.00
_cell.angle_gamma   90.00
#
_symmetry.space_group_name_H-M   'P 1'
#
loop_
_entity.id
_entity.type
_entity.pdbx_description
1 polymer ?
#
loop_
_entity_poly.entity_id
_entity_poly.type
_entity_poly.pdbx_seq_one_letter_code
_entity_poly.pdbx_strand_id
1 'polypeptide(L)'
;MPNHVSRRRQLTVRYTLASALLLAAASAAVLALRRKPKPYVPGQENKDITHELDRAVPAGYPAAVQFTNVAEQAGINFRHFQGKRSTQLPEDMGSGAAWGDYDGDGYPDLFIADIAAPMTASPAELAASPGGNRLYHNNRNGTFTDVTAASGVDYKGLCNGAAWADYDNDGKLDLVVTCYDHIILYHNRGDGTFEDVSHKAGLDGFRGFWTGASWGDYDRDGNVDLYICGYVKYKYDATLAGKTSRQFTEMVPYMLNPSSFPPERNLLFHNNGNGTFTEVGKKAGVDDTTGRSLNAAWCDFDGDGWPDLYVANDISENKLYLNLHNGRFKDISEKAWVNEYRGSMGLAVGDWDRDGDPDIFITHWVAQGYALFSNLRYNRGITADPAN
;
A
#
# COMPACT_ATOMS: atom_id res chain seq x y z
N MET A 1 -2.02 -13.14 81.57
CA MET A 1 -2.01 -13.51 80.14
C MET A 1 -1.74 -12.33 79.26
N PRO A 2 -0.54 -12.10 78.84
CA PRO A 2 -0.33 -11.13 77.72
C PRO A 2 0.53 -11.81 76.65
N ASN A 3 0.34 -11.46 75.41
CA ASN A 3 1.27 -11.60 74.27
C ASN A 3 0.87 -12.50 73.08
N HIS A 4 -0.30 -13.11 73.02
CA HIS A 4 -0.68 -13.80 71.76
C HIS A 4 -1.11 -12.88 70.62
N VAL A 5 -1.68 -11.69 70.94
CA VAL A 5 -2.13 -10.72 69.93
C VAL A 5 -0.96 -9.95 69.27
N SER A 6 0.12 -9.73 70.00
CA SER A 6 1.27 -8.97 69.51
C SER A 6 2.07 -9.76 68.46
N ARG A 7 2.19 -11.07 68.61
CA ARG A 7 2.95 -11.94 67.72
C ARG A 7 2.26 -12.12 66.36
N ARG A 8 0.93 -12.27 66.34
CA ARG A 8 0.16 -12.31 65.08
C ARG A 8 0.21 -11.00 64.32
N ARG A 9 0.10 -9.88 65.01
CA ARG A 9 0.19 -8.56 64.41
C ARG A 9 1.59 -8.29 63.82
N GLN A 10 2.63 -8.71 64.49
CA GLN A 10 4.02 -8.61 63.99
C GLN A 10 4.27 -9.50 62.76
N LEU A 11 3.72 -10.71 62.72
CA LEU A 11 3.80 -11.60 61.58
C LEU A 11 3.03 -11.05 60.37
N THR A 12 1.82 -10.54 60.57
CA THR A 12 1.01 -9.91 59.48
C THR A 12 1.74 -8.71 58.89
N VAL A 13 2.31 -7.84 59.72
CA VAL A 13 3.08 -6.67 59.25
C VAL A 13 4.36 -7.11 58.49
N ARG A 14 5.03 -8.15 58.93
CA ARG A 14 6.21 -8.68 58.21
C ARG A 14 5.84 -9.31 56.88
N TYR A 15 4.73 -10.04 56.78
CA TYR A 15 4.27 -10.60 55.48
C TYR A 15 3.75 -9.54 54.53
N THR A 16 3.03 -8.49 55.00
CA THR A 16 2.63 -7.36 54.17
C THR A 16 3.80 -6.55 53.66
N LEU A 17 4.81 -6.31 54.48
CA LEU A 17 6.05 -5.63 54.05
C LEU A 17 6.85 -6.47 53.04
N ALA A 18 6.95 -7.77 53.26
CA ALA A 18 7.65 -8.66 52.33
C ALA A 18 6.92 -8.76 50.97
N SER A 19 5.58 -8.83 50.97
CA SER A 19 4.77 -8.81 49.73
C SER A 19 4.85 -7.48 49.01
N ALA A 20 4.87 -6.36 49.71
CA ALA A 20 5.04 -5.04 49.13
C ALA A 20 6.44 -4.86 48.52
N LEU A 21 7.49 -5.39 49.17
CA LEU A 21 8.84 -5.39 48.63
C LEU A 21 8.98 -6.29 47.38
N LEU A 22 8.35 -7.44 47.39
CA LEU A 22 8.32 -8.34 46.21
C LEU A 22 7.59 -7.71 45.05
N LEU A 23 6.45 -7.04 45.27
CA LEU A 23 5.71 -6.32 44.23
C LEU A 23 6.53 -5.14 43.72
N ALA A 24 7.21 -4.39 44.58
CA ALA A 24 8.08 -3.27 44.15
C ALA A 24 9.28 -3.79 43.35
N ALA A 25 9.90 -4.92 43.75
CA ALA A 25 10.99 -5.52 42.99
C ALA A 25 10.52 -6.07 41.63
N ALA A 26 9.36 -6.72 41.57
CA ALA A 26 8.75 -7.16 40.31
C ALA A 26 8.41 -6.00 39.38
N SER A 27 7.85 -4.90 39.93
CA SER A 27 7.58 -3.68 39.16
C SER A 27 8.84 -3.02 38.66
N ALA A 28 9.90 -2.97 39.47
CA ALA A 28 11.20 -2.44 39.06
C ALA A 28 11.87 -3.31 37.99
N ALA A 29 11.72 -4.65 38.08
CA ALA A 29 12.21 -5.58 37.07
C ALA A 29 11.45 -5.43 35.77
N VAL A 30 10.12 -5.27 35.78
CA VAL A 30 9.29 -4.98 34.59
C VAL A 30 9.66 -3.64 33.96
N LEU A 31 9.94 -2.62 34.78
CA LEU A 31 10.39 -1.31 34.29
C LEU A 31 11.82 -1.38 33.71
N ALA A 32 12.71 -2.16 34.31
CA ALA A 32 14.08 -2.37 33.82
C ALA A 32 14.11 -3.21 32.54
N LEU A 33 13.17 -4.14 32.38
CA LEU A 33 13.00 -4.96 31.16
C LEU A 33 12.30 -4.20 30.01
N ARG A 34 11.68 -3.05 30.29
CA ARG A 34 11.22 -2.16 29.22
C ARG A 34 12.44 -1.57 28.54
N ARG A 35 12.93 -2.26 27.50
CA ARG A 35 13.99 -1.73 26.63
C ARG A 35 13.53 -0.37 26.13
N LYS A 36 14.37 0.67 26.35
CA LYS A 36 14.12 1.96 25.70
C LYS A 36 14.09 1.70 24.20
N PRO A 37 13.05 2.13 23.47
CA PRO A 37 13.02 1.97 22.02
C PRO A 37 14.30 2.60 21.46
N LYS A 38 15.01 1.85 20.61
CA LYS A 38 16.16 2.40 19.90
C LYS A 38 15.65 3.47 18.96
N PRO A 39 16.33 4.61 18.81
CA PRO A 39 15.92 5.60 17.83
C PRO A 39 15.96 4.98 16.45
N TYR A 40 14.89 5.15 15.69
CA TYR A 40 14.82 4.73 14.29
C TYR A 40 15.89 5.48 13.48
N VAL A 41 16.70 4.74 12.74
CA VAL A 41 17.69 5.30 11.80
C VAL A 41 17.34 4.77 10.42
N PRO A 42 16.90 5.62 9.47
CA PRO A 42 16.58 5.20 8.11
C PRO A 42 17.77 4.45 7.47
N GLY A 43 17.49 3.30 6.85
CA GLY A 43 18.53 2.45 6.24
C GLY A 43 19.28 1.54 7.21
N GLN A 44 18.91 1.53 8.50
CA GLN A 44 19.28 0.52 9.50
C GLN A 44 18.06 -0.31 9.89
N GLU A 45 17.32 -0.72 8.91
CA GLU A 45 16.24 -1.69 9.12
C GLU A 45 16.81 -2.95 9.76
N ASN A 46 16.07 -3.48 10.73
CA ASN A 46 16.53 -4.56 11.57
C ASN A 46 17.11 -5.71 10.74
N LYS A 47 18.42 -5.87 10.77
CA LYS A 47 19.10 -7.04 10.21
C LYS A 47 18.57 -8.36 10.79
N ASP A 48 17.88 -8.30 11.93
CA ASP A 48 17.29 -9.44 12.60
C ASP A 48 16.05 -10.00 11.89
N ILE A 49 15.33 -9.19 11.07
CA ILE A 49 14.15 -9.65 10.31
C ILE A 49 14.57 -10.42 9.07
N THR A 50 15.58 -9.96 8.35
CA THR A 50 16.18 -10.71 7.24
C THR A 50 16.78 -12.03 7.69
N HIS A 51 17.35 -12.10 8.90
CA HIS A 51 17.84 -13.34 9.50
C HIS A 51 16.74 -14.35 9.84
N GLU A 52 15.52 -13.91 10.13
CA GLU A 52 14.40 -14.83 10.35
C GLU A 52 13.87 -15.40 9.03
N LEU A 53 13.91 -14.63 7.94
CA LEU A 53 13.60 -15.11 6.60
C LEU A 53 14.63 -16.15 6.12
N ASP A 54 15.90 -16.00 6.46
CA ASP A 54 16.95 -16.98 6.16
C ASP A 54 16.78 -18.32 6.91
N ARG A 55 15.97 -18.35 7.97
CA ARG A 55 15.64 -19.57 8.73
C ARG A 55 14.46 -20.37 8.17
N ALA A 56 13.74 -19.82 7.19
CA ALA A 56 12.42 -20.32 6.85
C ALA A 56 12.41 -21.55 5.93
N VAL A 57 13.55 -21.97 5.38
CA VAL A 57 13.60 -23.20 4.57
C VAL A 57 14.09 -24.36 5.42
N PRO A 58 13.21 -25.33 5.82
CA PRO A 58 13.64 -26.52 6.52
C PRO A 58 14.70 -27.29 5.71
N ALA A 59 15.77 -27.72 6.36
CA ALA A 59 16.75 -28.59 5.74
C ALA A 59 16.05 -29.84 5.19
N GLY A 60 16.13 -30.07 3.87
CA GLY A 60 15.47 -31.22 3.22
C GLY A 60 14.14 -30.91 2.54
N TYR A 61 13.70 -29.64 2.49
CA TYR A 61 12.58 -29.26 1.61
C TYR A 61 12.96 -29.55 0.15
N PRO A 62 12.20 -30.39 -0.59
CA PRO A 62 12.56 -30.66 -1.97
C PRO A 62 12.39 -29.37 -2.76
N ALA A 63 13.50 -28.80 -3.21
CA ALA A 63 13.51 -27.61 -4.06
C ALA A 63 12.99 -27.95 -5.48
N ALA A 64 11.69 -28.22 -5.57
CA ALA A 64 11.02 -28.45 -6.86
C ALA A 64 10.94 -27.16 -7.67
N VAL A 65 11.01 -26.00 -7.00
CA VAL A 65 10.99 -24.67 -7.62
C VAL A 65 12.13 -23.85 -7.01
N GLN A 66 12.98 -23.29 -7.85
CA GLN A 66 14.06 -22.39 -7.44
C GLN A 66 13.95 -21.08 -8.20
N PHE A 67 14.19 -19.97 -7.48
CA PHE A 67 14.26 -18.65 -8.07
C PHE A 67 15.71 -18.13 -8.00
N THR A 68 16.13 -17.46 -9.04
CA THR A 68 17.41 -16.77 -9.11
C THR A 68 17.16 -15.32 -9.49
N ASN A 69 17.83 -14.38 -8.82
CA ASN A 69 17.78 -12.99 -9.25
C ASN A 69 18.55 -12.82 -10.56
N VAL A 70 17.84 -12.49 -11.62
CA VAL A 70 18.38 -12.30 -12.97
C VAL A 70 18.28 -10.84 -13.45
N ALA A 71 17.90 -9.90 -12.60
CA ALA A 71 17.60 -8.52 -12.99
C ALA A 71 18.76 -7.87 -13.75
N GLU A 72 20.00 -7.96 -13.23
CA GLU A 72 21.17 -7.41 -13.88
C GLU A 72 21.48 -8.10 -15.23
N GLN A 73 21.38 -9.44 -15.28
CA GLN A 73 21.60 -10.23 -16.51
C GLN A 73 20.51 -9.96 -17.54
N ALA A 74 19.29 -9.69 -17.09
CA ALA A 74 18.17 -9.31 -17.94
C ALA A 74 18.21 -7.84 -18.39
N GLY A 75 19.20 -7.06 -17.98
CA GLY A 75 19.31 -5.65 -18.36
C GLY A 75 18.44 -4.69 -17.53
N ILE A 76 17.81 -5.16 -16.45
CA ILE A 76 17.02 -4.32 -15.53
C ILE A 76 17.97 -3.72 -14.49
N ASN A 77 18.61 -2.62 -14.84
CA ASN A 77 19.57 -1.90 -13.99
C ASN A 77 18.87 -0.78 -13.20
N PHE A 78 17.75 -1.10 -12.56
CA PHE A 78 16.98 -0.16 -11.77
C PHE A 78 17.56 0.00 -10.35
N ARG A 79 17.65 1.24 -9.89
CA ARG A 79 17.96 1.57 -8.51
C ARG A 79 16.93 2.57 -8.00
N HIS A 80 16.14 2.11 -7.05
CA HIS A 80 15.17 2.97 -6.39
C HIS A 80 15.85 4.11 -5.64
N PHE A 81 15.38 5.34 -5.85
CA PHE A 81 15.83 6.55 -5.23
C PHE A 81 17.35 6.73 -5.22
N GLN A 82 17.88 7.39 -6.25
CA GLN A 82 19.30 7.72 -6.33
C GLN A 82 19.58 9.03 -5.61
N GLY A 83 20.17 8.97 -4.41
CA GLY A 83 20.55 10.15 -3.67
C GLY A 83 20.47 9.99 -2.16
N LYS A 84 20.54 11.12 -1.43
CA LYS A 84 20.40 11.16 0.03
C LYS A 84 18.95 11.52 0.35
N ARG A 85 18.23 10.59 0.98
CA ARG A 85 16.88 10.84 1.50
C ARG A 85 16.86 11.92 2.55
N SER A 86 15.84 12.76 2.55
CA SER A 86 15.67 13.86 3.52
C SER A 86 14.76 13.50 4.69
N THR A 87 14.44 12.22 4.90
CA THR A 87 13.56 11.72 5.97
C THR A 87 12.13 12.27 5.88
N GLN A 88 11.58 12.29 4.68
CA GLN A 88 10.21 12.69 4.39
C GLN A 88 9.39 11.48 3.96
N LEU A 89 8.13 11.37 4.41
CA LEU A 89 7.28 10.22 4.13
C LEU A 89 7.13 9.92 2.62
N PRO A 90 6.94 10.90 1.72
CA PRO A 90 6.89 10.62 0.29
C PRO A 90 8.19 10.06 -0.31
N GLU A 91 9.32 10.23 0.36
CA GLU A 91 10.61 9.66 -0.05
C GLU A 91 10.85 8.25 0.52
N ASP A 92 10.09 7.86 1.52
CA ASP A 92 10.22 6.57 2.21
C ASP A 92 9.26 5.51 1.68
N MET A 93 8.38 5.90 0.75
CA MET A 93 7.50 4.97 0.06
C MET A 93 8.28 4.11 -0.93
N GLY A 94 7.85 2.85 -1.08
CA GLY A 94 8.41 1.95 -2.08
C GLY A 94 7.99 2.31 -3.50
N SER A 95 8.75 1.84 -4.48
CA SER A 95 8.36 1.92 -5.89
C SER A 95 7.20 0.96 -6.16
N GLY A 96 6.19 1.41 -6.91
CA GLY A 96 5.23 0.54 -7.58
C GLY A 96 5.81 -0.02 -8.88
N ALA A 97 5.33 -1.18 -9.29
CA ALA A 97 5.68 -1.78 -10.57
C ALA A 97 4.43 -2.37 -11.24
N ALA A 98 4.35 -2.28 -12.55
CA ALA A 98 3.25 -2.80 -13.33
C ALA A 98 3.76 -3.55 -14.58
N TRP A 99 3.33 -4.80 -14.72
CA TRP A 99 3.56 -5.59 -15.92
C TRP A 99 2.42 -5.37 -16.91
N GLY A 100 2.75 -5.15 -18.20
CA GLY A 100 1.79 -5.02 -19.28
C GLY A 100 2.46 -5.16 -20.63
N ASP A 101 1.82 -5.78 -21.59
CA ASP A 101 2.24 -5.90 -22.97
C ASP A 101 1.78 -4.64 -23.72
N TYR A 102 2.53 -3.52 -23.61
CA TYR A 102 2.09 -2.22 -24.11
C TYR A 102 2.17 -2.10 -25.64
N ASP A 103 2.99 -2.91 -26.30
CA ASP A 103 3.14 -2.88 -27.76
C ASP A 103 2.42 -4.03 -28.47
N GLY A 104 1.74 -4.90 -27.71
CA GLY A 104 0.90 -5.98 -28.23
C GLY A 104 1.69 -7.14 -28.86
N ASP A 105 2.96 -7.30 -28.46
CA ASP A 105 3.86 -8.29 -29.04
C ASP A 105 3.76 -9.68 -28.42
N GLY A 106 2.96 -9.83 -27.36
CA GLY A 106 2.72 -11.06 -26.59
C GLY A 106 3.70 -11.30 -25.46
N TYR A 107 4.59 -10.35 -25.16
CA TYR A 107 5.56 -10.43 -24.07
C TYR A 107 5.37 -9.25 -23.11
N PRO A 108 5.14 -9.50 -21.81
CA PRO A 108 4.92 -8.42 -20.88
C PRO A 108 6.15 -7.55 -20.69
N ASP A 109 5.95 -6.26 -20.74
CA ASP A 109 6.89 -5.20 -20.42
C ASP A 109 6.79 -4.77 -18.96
N LEU A 110 7.77 -4.03 -18.46
CA LEU A 110 7.81 -3.63 -17.07
C LEU A 110 7.90 -2.12 -16.92
N PHE A 111 6.87 -1.53 -16.30
CA PHE A 111 6.97 -0.16 -15.80
C PHE A 111 7.27 -0.15 -14.31
N ILE A 112 8.18 0.75 -13.88
CA ILE A 112 8.53 0.97 -12.48
C ILE A 112 8.37 2.46 -12.17
N ALA A 113 7.48 2.77 -11.22
CA ALA A 113 7.36 4.09 -10.64
C ALA A 113 8.53 4.35 -9.69
N ASP A 114 9.10 5.56 -9.65
CA ASP A 114 10.24 5.88 -8.81
C ASP A 114 10.20 7.31 -8.27
N ILE A 115 11.00 7.53 -7.25
CA ILE A 115 11.25 8.83 -6.63
C ILE A 115 12.48 9.44 -7.26
N ALA A 116 12.29 10.44 -8.11
CA ALA A 116 13.36 11.00 -8.92
C ALA A 116 14.42 11.75 -8.10
N ALA A 117 14.04 12.44 -7.02
CA ALA A 117 14.94 13.22 -6.18
C ALA A 117 14.30 13.47 -4.79
N PRO A 118 15.07 13.96 -3.79
CA PRO A 118 14.51 14.41 -2.52
C PRO A 118 13.40 15.45 -2.71
N MET A 119 12.40 15.42 -1.84
CA MET A 119 11.29 16.38 -1.84
C MET A 119 11.74 17.85 -1.73
N THR A 120 12.94 18.05 -1.19
CA THR A 120 13.57 19.36 -1.03
C THR A 120 14.44 19.79 -2.22
N ALA A 121 14.51 18.94 -3.27
CA ALA A 121 15.30 19.25 -4.46
C ALA A 121 14.72 20.48 -5.20
N SER A 122 15.60 21.32 -5.69
CA SER A 122 15.23 22.39 -6.60
C SER A 122 14.77 21.82 -7.95
N PRO A 123 14.01 22.57 -8.76
CA PRO A 123 13.63 22.13 -10.09
C PRO A 123 14.81 21.74 -10.98
N ALA A 124 15.94 22.40 -10.84
CA ALA A 124 17.17 22.08 -11.59
C ALA A 124 17.80 20.76 -11.12
N GLU A 125 17.84 20.48 -9.82
CA GLU A 125 18.32 19.21 -9.27
C GLU A 125 17.39 18.06 -9.67
N LEU A 126 16.07 18.27 -9.61
CA LEU A 126 15.08 17.28 -10.05
C LEU A 126 15.25 16.95 -11.55
N ALA A 127 15.37 17.96 -12.41
CA ALA A 127 15.58 17.76 -13.85
C ALA A 127 16.89 17.03 -14.15
N ALA A 128 17.95 17.32 -13.40
CA ALA A 128 19.28 16.69 -13.57
C ALA A 128 19.38 15.30 -12.89
N SER A 129 18.39 14.89 -12.12
CA SER A 129 18.43 13.61 -11.41
C SER A 129 18.50 12.43 -12.37
N PRO A 130 19.36 11.42 -12.12
CA PRO A 130 19.34 10.15 -12.85
C PRO A 130 18.18 9.23 -12.43
N GLY A 131 17.51 9.55 -11.29
CA GLY A 131 16.31 8.85 -10.82
C GLY A 131 15.07 9.19 -11.63
N GLY A 132 13.98 8.48 -11.38
CA GLY A 132 12.68 8.64 -12.00
C GLY A 132 12.14 7.34 -12.58
N ASN A 133 10.91 7.38 -13.03
CA ASN A 133 10.21 6.23 -13.61
C ASN A 133 11.03 5.52 -14.71
N ARG A 134 10.76 4.23 -14.88
CA ARG A 134 11.39 3.42 -15.96
C ARG A 134 10.35 2.59 -16.68
N LEU A 135 10.46 2.53 -17.99
CA LEU A 135 9.78 1.57 -18.86
C LEU A 135 10.84 0.68 -19.53
N TYR A 136 10.72 -0.61 -19.27
CA TYR A 136 11.58 -1.63 -19.83
C TYR A 136 10.80 -2.45 -20.84
N HIS A 137 11.20 -2.38 -22.11
CA HIS A 137 10.66 -3.21 -23.18
C HIS A 137 11.28 -4.60 -23.14
N ASN A 138 10.45 -5.64 -23.26
CA ASN A 138 10.85 -7.04 -23.28
C ASN A 138 11.37 -7.45 -24.66
N ASN A 139 12.66 -7.76 -24.78
CA ASN A 139 13.28 -8.13 -26.05
C ASN A 139 12.96 -9.56 -26.54
N ARG A 140 12.03 -10.30 -25.90
CA ARG A 140 11.61 -11.68 -26.23
C ARG A 140 12.71 -12.74 -26.11
N ASN A 141 13.83 -12.41 -25.51
CA ASN A 141 15.00 -13.28 -25.37
C ASN A 141 15.48 -13.41 -23.93
N GLY A 142 14.65 -13.01 -22.96
CA GLY A 142 14.98 -12.97 -21.53
C GLY A 142 15.73 -11.71 -21.11
N THR A 143 15.83 -10.71 -21.98
CA THR A 143 16.43 -9.40 -21.65
C THR A 143 15.45 -8.26 -21.89
N PHE A 144 15.75 -7.11 -21.27
CA PHE A 144 14.95 -5.89 -21.38
C PHE A 144 15.81 -4.73 -21.85
N THR A 145 15.17 -3.77 -22.52
CA THR A 145 15.77 -2.49 -22.93
C THR A 145 15.04 -1.34 -22.24
N ASP A 146 15.77 -0.44 -21.59
CA ASP A 146 15.21 0.80 -21.06
C ASP A 146 14.82 1.72 -22.23
N VAL A 147 13.51 1.91 -22.40
CA VAL A 147 12.91 2.75 -23.45
C VAL A 147 12.26 4.01 -22.89
N THR A 148 12.44 4.32 -21.61
CA THR A 148 11.77 5.38 -20.87
C THR A 148 11.74 6.73 -21.59
N ALA A 149 12.92 7.19 -22.01
CA ALA A 149 13.04 8.49 -22.68
C ALA A 149 12.46 8.47 -24.11
N ALA A 150 12.62 7.34 -24.82
CA ALA A 150 12.12 7.18 -26.17
C ALA A 150 10.61 7.10 -26.22
N SER A 151 10.00 6.48 -25.20
CA SER A 151 8.54 6.33 -25.07
C SER A 151 7.83 7.56 -24.51
N GLY A 152 8.55 8.52 -23.91
CA GLY A 152 7.96 9.75 -23.38
C GLY A 152 7.31 9.60 -22.00
N VAL A 153 7.64 8.55 -21.22
CA VAL A 153 7.11 8.32 -19.88
C VAL A 153 8.10 8.66 -18.76
N ASP A 154 9.06 9.55 -19.05
CA ASP A 154 10.19 9.90 -18.19
C ASP A 154 9.88 10.99 -17.15
N TYR A 155 8.61 11.13 -16.75
CA TYR A 155 8.23 12.10 -15.71
C TYR A 155 9.09 11.95 -14.46
N LYS A 156 9.58 13.08 -13.96
CA LYS A 156 10.40 13.16 -12.76
C LYS A 156 9.62 13.77 -11.61
N GLY A 157 9.30 12.94 -10.64
CA GLY A 157 8.56 13.31 -9.44
C GLY A 157 8.75 12.28 -8.35
N LEU A 158 7.85 12.26 -7.38
CA LEU A 158 7.80 11.26 -6.32
C LEU A 158 6.62 10.32 -6.64
N CYS A 159 6.87 9.30 -7.47
CA CYS A 159 5.84 8.41 -7.96
C CYS A 159 5.83 7.08 -7.20
N ASN A 160 4.63 6.55 -6.93
CA ASN A 160 4.42 5.45 -5.99
C ASN A 160 3.73 4.25 -6.61
N GLY A 161 2.82 4.45 -7.55
CA GLY A 161 2.02 3.38 -8.15
C GLY A 161 1.89 3.53 -9.65
N ALA A 162 1.53 2.43 -10.30
CA ALA A 162 1.23 2.39 -11.73
C ALA A 162 0.25 1.26 -12.02
N ALA A 163 -0.63 1.45 -13.02
CA ALA A 163 -1.53 0.41 -13.49
C ALA A 163 -1.82 0.58 -14.99
N TRP A 164 -1.85 -0.55 -15.70
CA TRP A 164 -2.17 -0.62 -17.12
C TRP A 164 -3.66 -0.89 -17.34
N ALA A 165 -4.27 -0.24 -18.32
CA ALA A 165 -5.58 -0.58 -18.87
C ALA A 165 -5.75 0.06 -20.25
N ASP A 166 -6.60 -0.51 -21.07
CA ASP A 166 -7.12 0.12 -22.29
C ASP A 166 -8.34 0.95 -21.89
N TYR A 167 -8.12 2.23 -21.52
CA TYR A 167 -9.19 3.06 -20.96
C TYR A 167 -10.12 3.64 -22.01
N ASP A 168 -9.70 3.73 -23.27
CA ASP A 168 -10.50 4.28 -24.36
C ASP A 168 -10.97 3.24 -25.38
N ASN A 169 -10.75 1.95 -25.07
CA ASN A 169 -11.15 0.79 -25.86
C ASN A 169 -10.56 0.79 -27.30
N ASP A 170 -9.34 1.34 -27.46
CA ASP A 170 -8.63 1.35 -28.75
C ASP A 170 -7.79 0.09 -29.02
N GLY A 171 -7.75 -0.83 -28.06
CA GLY A 171 -7.02 -2.11 -28.12
C GLY A 171 -5.57 -2.03 -27.69
N LYS A 172 -5.12 -0.91 -27.10
CA LYS A 172 -3.76 -0.71 -26.59
C LYS A 172 -3.78 -0.44 -25.10
N LEU A 173 -2.76 -0.90 -24.38
CA LEU A 173 -2.64 -0.63 -22.96
C LEU A 173 -2.11 0.78 -22.72
N ASP A 174 -2.89 1.59 -22.02
CA ASP A 174 -2.54 2.89 -21.49
C ASP A 174 -2.02 2.77 -20.06
N LEU A 175 -1.36 3.80 -19.55
CA LEU A 175 -0.69 3.76 -18.26
C LEU A 175 -1.13 4.90 -17.35
N VAL A 176 -1.70 4.58 -16.19
CA VAL A 176 -1.83 5.53 -15.10
C VAL A 176 -0.64 5.44 -14.15
N VAL A 177 -0.12 6.60 -13.71
CA VAL A 177 0.94 6.70 -12.70
C VAL A 177 0.49 7.63 -11.59
N THR A 178 0.59 7.15 -10.35
CA THR A 178 0.26 7.92 -9.15
C THR A 178 1.51 8.44 -8.46
N CYS A 179 1.50 9.70 -8.09
CA CYS A 179 2.64 10.38 -7.47
C CYS A 179 2.18 11.25 -6.31
N TYR A 180 3.13 11.73 -5.52
CA TYR A 180 2.87 12.87 -4.65
C TYR A 180 2.54 14.10 -5.50
N ASP A 181 1.39 14.70 -5.22
CA ASP A 181 0.85 15.91 -5.88
C ASP A 181 0.49 15.76 -7.38
N HIS A 182 0.53 14.53 -7.95
CA HIS A 182 0.19 14.29 -9.37
C HIS A 182 -0.48 12.95 -9.61
N ILE A 183 -1.39 12.92 -10.59
CA ILE A 183 -1.89 11.72 -11.27
C ILE A 183 -1.61 11.92 -12.76
N ILE A 184 -0.94 10.97 -13.38
CA ILE A 184 -0.55 11.04 -14.79
C ILE A 184 -1.26 9.91 -15.53
N LEU A 185 -1.92 10.25 -16.63
CA LEU A 185 -2.48 9.30 -17.57
C LEU A 185 -1.75 9.44 -18.91
N TYR A 186 -1.05 8.38 -19.28
CA TYR A 186 -0.35 8.26 -20.54
C TYR A 186 -1.19 7.44 -21.51
N HIS A 187 -1.60 8.07 -22.61
CA HIS A 187 -2.27 7.40 -23.73
C HIS A 187 -1.24 6.79 -24.68
N ASN A 188 -1.42 5.53 -25.01
CA ASN A 188 -0.53 4.76 -25.88
C ASN A 188 -0.85 5.02 -27.36
N ARG A 189 0.07 5.63 -28.10
CA ARG A 189 -0.10 5.93 -29.54
C ARG A 189 0.01 4.71 -30.45
N GLY A 190 0.45 3.55 -29.93
CA GLY A 190 0.65 2.31 -30.69
C GLY A 190 1.90 2.30 -31.56
N ASP A 191 2.77 3.28 -31.42
CA ASP A 191 4.07 3.38 -32.11
C ASP A 191 5.26 3.26 -31.15
N GLY A 192 5.02 2.80 -29.92
CA GLY A 192 6.00 2.71 -28.86
C GLY A 192 6.16 4.00 -28.06
N THR A 193 5.35 5.04 -28.34
CA THR A 193 5.35 6.30 -27.61
C THR A 193 4.03 6.57 -26.92
N PHE A 194 4.08 7.39 -25.87
CA PHE A 194 2.92 7.78 -25.07
C PHE A 194 2.71 9.30 -25.09
N GLU A 195 1.47 9.70 -24.88
CA GLU A 195 1.08 11.10 -24.71
C GLU A 195 0.52 11.30 -23.29
N ASP A 196 1.03 12.29 -22.57
CA ASP A 196 0.41 12.72 -21.31
C ASP A 196 -0.92 13.43 -21.63
N VAL A 197 -2.02 12.75 -21.32
CA VAL A 197 -3.39 13.22 -21.52
C VAL A 197 -4.07 13.62 -20.22
N SER A 198 -3.36 13.69 -19.10
CA SER A 198 -3.90 13.95 -17.75
C SER A 198 -4.80 15.20 -17.71
N HIS A 199 -4.38 16.29 -18.37
CA HIS A 199 -5.15 17.52 -18.45
C HIS A 199 -6.43 17.32 -19.26
N LYS A 200 -6.33 16.75 -20.46
CA LYS A 200 -7.45 16.47 -21.35
C LYS A 200 -8.45 15.50 -20.71
N ALA A 201 -7.94 14.51 -20.01
CA ALA A 201 -8.73 13.51 -19.30
C ALA A 201 -9.41 14.05 -18.01
N GLY A 202 -8.99 15.22 -17.50
CA GLY A 202 -9.56 15.83 -16.30
C GLY A 202 -8.96 15.34 -14.98
N LEU A 203 -7.76 14.77 -15.02
CA LEU A 203 -7.09 14.19 -13.83
C LEU A 203 -6.07 15.15 -13.18
N ASP A 204 -5.57 16.15 -13.89
CA ASP A 204 -4.50 17.04 -13.44
C ASP A 204 -4.92 18.06 -12.37
N GLY A 205 -6.23 18.20 -12.11
CA GLY A 205 -6.77 19.06 -11.06
C GLY A 205 -6.68 18.51 -9.65
N PHE A 206 -6.31 17.24 -9.48
CA PHE A 206 -6.29 16.56 -8.19
C PHE A 206 -4.88 16.55 -7.60
N ARG A 207 -4.73 17.25 -6.47
CA ARG A 207 -3.46 17.35 -5.73
C ARG A 207 -3.58 16.61 -4.41
N GLY A 208 -2.64 15.72 -4.12
CA GLY A 208 -2.62 14.89 -2.92
C GLY A 208 -1.46 13.91 -2.93
N PHE A 209 -1.42 13.05 -1.94
CA PHE A 209 -0.44 11.97 -1.89
C PHE A 209 -1.11 10.68 -2.37
N TRP A 210 -0.94 10.40 -3.66
CA TRP A 210 -1.58 9.28 -4.34
C TRP A 210 -0.65 8.07 -4.36
N THR A 211 -1.20 6.89 -4.04
CA THR A 211 -0.45 5.63 -3.89
C THR A 211 -0.92 4.59 -4.91
N GLY A 212 -1.75 3.64 -4.55
CA GLY A 212 -2.25 2.64 -5.48
C GLY A 212 -3.26 3.18 -6.49
N ALA A 213 -3.28 2.58 -7.67
CA ALA A 213 -4.30 2.77 -8.69
C ALA A 213 -4.91 1.43 -9.08
N SER A 214 -6.21 1.37 -9.31
CA SER A 214 -6.91 0.15 -9.70
C SER A 214 -7.99 0.45 -10.73
N TRP A 215 -7.94 -0.24 -11.85
CA TRP A 215 -8.93 -0.16 -12.91
C TRP A 215 -10.04 -1.18 -12.73
N GLY A 216 -11.30 -0.81 -13.00
CA GLY A 216 -12.45 -1.71 -12.96
C GLY A 216 -13.68 -1.03 -13.53
N ASP A 217 -14.47 -1.77 -14.27
CA ASP A 217 -15.77 -1.34 -14.84
C ASP A 217 -16.84 -1.53 -13.75
N TYR A 218 -16.96 -0.56 -12.81
CA TYR A 218 -17.83 -0.73 -11.64
C TYR A 218 -19.31 -0.60 -11.96
N ASP A 219 -19.69 0.09 -13.01
CA ASP A 219 -21.09 0.27 -13.42
C ASP A 219 -21.48 -0.53 -14.66
N ARG A 220 -20.53 -1.35 -15.18
CA ARG A 220 -20.73 -2.30 -16.26
C ARG A 220 -21.19 -1.64 -17.57
N ASP A 221 -20.69 -0.45 -17.83
CA ASP A 221 -20.97 0.28 -19.08
C ASP A 221 -20.00 -0.07 -20.21
N GLY A 222 -18.99 -0.89 -19.94
CA GLY A 222 -17.98 -1.36 -20.89
C GLY A 222 -16.75 -0.48 -20.98
N ASN A 223 -16.67 0.59 -20.15
CA ASN A 223 -15.49 1.42 -20.02
C ASN A 223 -14.87 1.21 -18.64
N VAL A 224 -13.56 1.00 -18.58
CA VAL A 224 -12.91 0.82 -17.27
C VAL A 224 -12.78 2.15 -16.54
N ASP A 225 -13.19 2.15 -15.28
CA ASP A 225 -13.14 3.27 -14.36
C ASP A 225 -11.85 3.21 -13.52
N LEU A 226 -11.46 4.34 -12.92
CA LEU A 226 -10.19 4.46 -12.22
C LEU A 226 -10.39 4.78 -10.74
N TYR A 227 -9.95 3.89 -9.86
CA TYR A 227 -9.85 4.16 -8.42
C TYR A 227 -8.43 4.53 -8.03
N ILE A 228 -8.26 5.61 -7.27
CA ILE A 228 -6.97 6.11 -6.78
C ILE A 228 -6.98 6.15 -5.25
N CYS A 229 -6.00 5.50 -4.65
CA CYS A 229 -5.79 5.50 -3.21
C CYS A 229 -5.13 6.80 -2.75
N GLY A 230 -5.75 7.48 -1.78
CA GLY A 230 -5.20 8.64 -1.09
C GLY A 230 -4.56 8.21 0.23
N TYR A 231 -3.33 8.65 0.49
CA TYR A 231 -2.60 8.23 1.68
C TYR A 231 -2.80 9.21 2.84
N VAL A 232 -2.05 10.29 2.83
CA VAL A 232 -2.12 11.33 3.87
C VAL A 232 -2.01 12.72 3.28
N LYS A 233 -2.62 13.71 3.93
CA LYS A 233 -2.45 15.14 3.60
C LYS A 233 -1.08 15.62 4.05
N TYR A 234 -0.07 15.12 3.35
CA TYR A 234 1.32 15.41 3.64
C TYR A 234 1.69 16.84 3.23
N LYS A 235 2.42 17.53 4.10
CA LYS A 235 3.02 18.81 3.77
C LYS A 235 4.39 18.89 4.44
N TYR A 236 5.41 19.20 3.67
CA TYR A 236 6.75 19.46 4.20
C TYR A 236 6.74 20.63 5.17
N ASP A 237 7.32 20.44 6.36
CA ASP A 237 7.52 21.48 7.37
C ASP A 237 8.90 21.33 8.02
N ALA A 238 9.82 22.19 7.64
CA ALA A 238 11.19 22.19 8.16
C ALA A 238 11.27 22.39 9.69
N THR A 239 10.25 22.99 10.33
CA THR A 239 10.21 23.19 11.79
C THR A 239 9.96 21.90 12.57
N LEU A 240 9.52 20.85 11.88
CA LEU A 240 9.28 19.51 12.44
C LEU A 240 10.50 18.58 12.29
N ALA A 241 11.57 19.07 11.64
CA ALA A 241 12.81 18.31 11.53
C ALA A 241 13.36 17.92 12.91
N GLY A 242 13.71 16.65 13.09
CA GLY A 242 14.21 16.11 14.36
C GLY A 242 13.14 15.86 15.44
N LYS A 243 11.87 16.23 15.22
CA LYS A 243 10.78 15.80 16.10
C LYS A 243 10.44 14.33 15.85
N THR A 244 9.93 13.68 16.89
CA THR A 244 9.49 12.29 16.84
C THR A 244 8.03 12.19 17.26
N SER A 245 7.36 11.14 16.78
CA SER A 245 6.02 10.74 17.20
C SER A 245 5.94 9.22 17.37
N ARG A 246 4.93 8.75 18.07
CA ARG A 246 4.76 7.32 18.33
C ARG A 246 4.03 6.67 17.13
N GLN A 247 4.60 5.56 16.63
CA GLN A 247 3.94 4.66 15.69
C GLN A 247 3.95 3.27 16.32
N PHE A 248 2.77 2.73 16.62
CA PHE A 248 2.62 1.51 17.44
C PHE A 248 3.43 1.62 18.76
N THR A 249 4.45 0.79 18.94
CA THR A 249 5.32 0.80 20.13
C THR A 249 6.60 1.61 19.95
N GLU A 250 6.91 2.06 18.73
CA GLU A 250 8.17 2.69 18.38
C GLU A 250 8.06 4.22 18.31
N MET A 251 9.19 4.90 18.52
CA MET A 251 9.34 6.33 18.27
C MET A 251 10.03 6.52 16.93
N VAL A 252 9.29 7.08 15.98
CA VAL A 252 9.79 7.34 14.61
C VAL A 252 9.87 8.84 14.35
N PRO A 253 10.67 9.30 13.38
CA PRO A 253 10.66 10.70 12.97
C PRO A 253 9.24 11.15 12.62
N TYR A 254 8.85 12.33 13.11
CA TYR A 254 7.49 12.86 12.92
C TYR A 254 7.08 12.90 11.44
N MET A 255 8.02 13.31 10.58
CA MET A 255 7.79 13.47 9.14
C MET A 255 7.72 12.12 8.38
N LEU A 256 8.08 10.99 9.02
CA LEU A 256 7.95 9.63 8.46
C LEU A 256 6.73 8.88 9.00
N ASN A 257 6.07 9.41 10.04
CA ASN A 257 4.94 8.72 10.66
C ASN A 257 3.62 9.12 9.99
N PRO A 258 2.94 8.21 9.28
CA PRO A 258 1.67 8.51 8.63
C PRO A 258 0.59 8.93 9.63
N SER A 259 0.64 8.48 10.90
CA SER A 259 -0.32 8.92 11.91
C SER A 259 -0.17 10.38 12.32
N SER A 260 0.94 11.03 11.97
CA SER A 260 1.17 12.46 12.22
C SER A 260 0.35 13.36 11.29
N PHE A 261 -0.22 12.81 10.22
CA PHE A 261 -0.94 13.56 9.20
C PHE A 261 -2.39 13.07 9.06
N PRO A 262 -3.34 13.98 8.76
CA PRO A 262 -4.70 13.56 8.43
C PRO A 262 -4.73 12.66 7.20
N PRO A 263 -5.68 11.71 7.11
CA PRO A 263 -5.89 10.92 5.91
C PRO A 263 -6.19 11.79 4.69
N GLU A 264 -5.72 11.38 3.50
CA GLU A 264 -6.16 11.91 2.22
C GLU A 264 -7.34 11.06 1.73
N ARG A 265 -8.33 11.68 1.11
CA ARG A 265 -9.47 10.94 0.56
C ARG A 265 -9.08 10.13 -0.67
N ASN A 266 -9.77 9.03 -0.90
CA ASN A 266 -9.66 8.31 -2.17
C ASN A 266 -10.46 8.99 -3.28
N LEU A 267 -10.13 8.67 -4.53
CA LEU A 267 -10.83 9.16 -5.71
C LEU A 267 -11.40 7.99 -6.52
N LEU A 268 -12.62 8.12 -7.00
CA LEU A 268 -13.19 7.26 -8.03
C LEU A 268 -13.53 8.12 -9.25
N PHE A 269 -12.90 7.83 -10.35
CA PHE A 269 -13.12 8.49 -11.62
C PHE A 269 -13.96 7.60 -12.53
N HIS A 270 -15.19 8.03 -12.82
CA HIS A 270 -16.03 7.40 -13.82
C HIS A 270 -15.54 7.79 -15.22
N ASN A 271 -15.35 6.79 -16.06
CA ASN A 271 -14.94 6.98 -17.46
C ASN A 271 -16.15 7.37 -18.31
N ASN A 272 -16.13 8.56 -18.90
CA ASN A 272 -17.25 9.06 -19.68
C ASN A 272 -17.34 8.44 -21.11
N GLY A 273 -16.46 7.49 -21.46
CA GLY A 273 -16.41 6.83 -22.78
C GLY A 273 -15.95 7.74 -23.93
N ASN A 274 -15.37 8.90 -23.63
CA ASN A 274 -14.93 9.90 -24.62
C ASN A 274 -13.51 10.41 -24.38
N GLY A 275 -12.72 9.65 -23.61
CA GLY A 275 -11.37 9.99 -23.21
C GLY A 275 -11.28 10.99 -22.04
N THR A 276 -12.38 11.25 -21.35
CA THR A 276 -12.43 12.09 -20.14
C THR A 276 -13.03 11.34 -18.97
N PHE A 277 -12.72 11.81 -17.75
CA PHE A 277 -13.20 11.22 -16.51
C PHE A 277 -13.96 12.24 -15.66
N THR A 278 -14.89 11.73 -14.85
CA THR A 278 -15.62 12.52 -13.84
C THR A 278 -15.38 11.94 -12.44
N GLU A 279 -14.87 12.74 -11.51
CA GLU A 279 -14.67 12.27 -10.13
C GLU A 279 -16.01 12.11 -9.41
N VAL A 280 -16.31 10.89 -8.97
CA VAL A 280 -17.60 10.50 -8.37
C VAL A 280 -17.46 9.85 -7.00
N GLY A 281 -16.25 9.70 -6.44
CA GLY A 281 -15.95 8.92 -5.22
C GLY A 281 -16.84 9.28 -4.04
N LYS A 282 -17.03 10.58 -3.79
CA LYS A 282 -17.94 11.04 -2.74
C LYS A 282 -19.40 10.69 -3.01
N LYS A 283 -19.86 10.82 -4.25
CA LYS A 283 -21.23 10.48 -4.66
C LYS A 283 -21.46 8.98 -4.57
N ALA A 284 -20.47 8.21 -4.98
CA ALA A 284 -20.46 6.75 -4.92
C ALA A 284 -20.34 6.20 -3.49
N GLY A 285 -19.79 6.99 -2.55
CA GLY A 285 -19.62 6.61 -1.15
C GLY A 285 -18.34 5.77 -0.89
N VAL A 286 -17.30 5.95 -1.72
CA VAL A 286 -16.02 5.22 -1.64
C VAL A 286 -14.82 6.13 -1.46
N ASP A 287 -15.04 7.40 -1.08
CA ASP A 287 -13.96 8.39 -0.93
C ASP A 287 -13.13 8.26 0.35
N ASP A 288 -13.39 7.27 1.19
CA ASP A 288 -12.74 6.94 2.47
C ASP A 288 -11.91 8.08 3.09
N THR A 289 -12.58 9.00 3.77
CA THR A 289 -11.91 10.16 4.39
C THR A 289 -11.18 9.84 5.70
N THR A 290 -11.20 8.57 6.13
CA THR A 290 -10.63 8.09 7.40
C THR A 290 -9.46 7.12 7.19
N GLY A 291 -9.39 6.50 6.03
CA GLY A 291 -8.36 5.57 5.63
C GLY A 291 -7.06 6.26 5.21
N ARG A 292 -5.97 5.54 5.32
CA ARG A 292 -4.66 5.84 4.73
C ARG A 292 -4.38 4.77 3.69
N SER A 293 -4.99 4.93 2.53
CA SER A 293 -5.09 3.87 1.54
C SER A 293 -3.78 3.69 0.79
N LEU A 294 -3.36 2.45 0.63
CA LEU A 294 -2.16 2.08 -0.14
C LEU A 294 -2.49 1.29 -1.39
N ASN A 295 -3.45 0.37 -1.31
CA ASN A 295 -3.85 -0.47 -2.42
C ASN A 295 -5.37 -0.67 -2.45
N ALA A 296 -5.91 -0.94 -3.64
CA ALA A 296 -7.30 -1.32 -3.82
C ALA A 296 -7.44 -2.42 -4.88
N ALA A 297 -8.47 -3.23 -4.75
CA ALA A 297 -8.79 -4.28 -5.72
C ALA A 297 -10.28 -4.37 -5.97
N TRP A 298 -10.64 -4.50 -7.24
CA TRP A 298 -11.98 -4.79 -7.68
C TRP A 298 -12.18 -6.30 -7.77
N CYS A 299 -13.28 -6.80 -7.21
CA CYS A 299 -13.68 -8.20 -7.33
C CYS A 299 -15.16 -8.34 -6.97
N ASP A 300 -15.84 -9.28 -7.59
CA ASP A 300 -17.19 -9.67 -7.21
C ASP A 300 -17.12 -10.61 -5.99
N PHE A 301 -17.15 -10.02 -4.78
CA PHE A 301 -17.01 -10.77 -3.52
C PHE A 301 -18.29 -11.48 -3.09
N ASP A 302 -19.45 -11.00 -3.51
CA ASP A 302 -20.74 -11.64 -3.18
C ASP A 302 -21.32 -12.44 -4.34
N GLY A 303 -20.64 -12.50 -5.50
CA GLY A 303 -20.97 -13.30 -6.68
C GLY A 303 -22.27 -12.91 -7.35
N ASP A 304 -22.62 -11.63 -7.29
CA ASP A 304 -23.81 -11.09 -7.94
C ASP A 304 -23.54 -10.61 -9.37
N GLY A 305 -22.28 -10.65 -9.79
CA GLY A 305 -21.80 -10.27 -11.12
C GLY A 305 -21.40 -8.81 -11.24
N TRP A 306 -21.37 -8.03 -10.14
CA TRP A 306 -20.91 -6.64 -10.12
C TRP A 306 -19.61 -6.52 -9.34
N PRO A 307 -18.65 -5.71 -9.82
CA PRO A 307 -17.42 -5.51 -9.07
C PRO A 307 -17.64 -4.74 -7.77
N ASP A 308 -17.25 -5.35 -6.65
CA ASP A 308 -17.08 -4.71 -5.36
C ASP A 308 -15.68 -4.16 -5.22
N LEU A 309 -15.44 -3.35 -4.19
CA LEU A 309 -14.16 -2.70 -3.98
C LEU A 309 -13.60 -3.01 -2.58
N TYR A 310 -12.42 -3.61 -2.52
CA TYR A 310 -11.64 -3.71 -1.29
C TYR A 310 -10.49 -2.70 -1.28
N VAL A 311 -10.30 -2.00 -0.14
CA VAL A 311 -9.27 -0.98 0.06
C VAL A 311 -8.43 -1.34 1.27
N ALA A 312 -7.13 -1.51 1.06
CA ALA A 312 -6.15 -1.79 2.09
C ALA A 312 -5.53 -0.49 2.62
N ASN A 313 -5.68 -0.27 3.93
CA ASN A 313 -5.28 0.96 4.62
C ASN A 313 -4.10 0.74 5.57
N ASP A 314 -3.10 1.60 5.54
CA ASP A 314 -2.04 1.65 6.53
C ASP A 314 -2.56 2.27 7.83
N ILE A 315 -2.32 1.60 8.97
CA ILE A 315 -2.66 2.08 10.34
C ILE A 315 -4.07 2.65 10.50
N SER A 316 -5.00 2.23 9.67
CA SER A 316 -6.42 2.54 9.72
C SER A 316 -7.24 1.34 9.23
N GLU A 317 -8.54 1.32 9.50
CA GLU A 317 -9.39 0.20 9.13
C GLU A 317 -9.46 0.03 7.60
N ASN A 318 -9.26 -1.20 7.14
CA ASN A 318 -9.51 -1.57 5.75
C ASN A 318 -11.00 -1.44 5.42
N LYS A 319 -11.31 -1.29 4.13
CA LYS A 319 -12.67 -1.10 3.66
C LYS A 319 -13.07 -2.15 2.64
N LEU A 320 -14.29 -2.67 2.78
CA LEU A 320 -14.99 -3.45 1.77
C LEU A 320 -16.29 -2.74 1.42
N TYR A 321 -16.40 -2.33 0.18
CA TYR A 321 -17.53 -1.61 -0.37
C TYR A 321 -18.31 -2.51 -1.33
N LEU A 322 -19.51 -2.91 -0.93
CA LEU A 322 -20.42 -3.68 -1.77
C LEU A 322 -21.09 -2.77 -2.81
N ASN A 323 -21.10 -3.19 -4.06
CA ASN A 323 -21.73 -2.48 -5.17
C ASN A 323 -23.27 -2.56 -5.06
N LEU A 324 -23.96 -1.44 -5.19
CA LEU A 324 -25.42 -1.37 -5.13
C LEU A 324 -26.08 -1.30 -6.52
N HIS A 325 -25.34 -1.55 -7.61
CA HIS A 325 -25.80 -1.57 -9.00
C HIS A 325 -26.42 -0.26 -9.53
N ASN A 326 -26.15 0.84 -8.84
CA ASN A 326 -26.73 2.16 -9.15
C ASN A 326 -25.70 3.31 -9.09
N GLY A 327 -24.41 2.96 -9.27
CA GLY A 327 -23.29 3.88 -9.17
C GLY A 327 -22.95 4.27 -7.72
N ARG A 328 -23.43 3.49 -6.74
CA ARG A 328 -23.16 3.68 -5.31
C ARG A 328 -22.69 2.39 -4.67
N PHE A 329 -22.02 2.55 -3.54
CA PHE A 329 -21.51 1.44 -2.75
C PHE A 329 -21.96 1.54 -1.29
N LYS A 330 -21.94 0.42 -0.61
CA LYS A 330 -22.22 0.30 0.82
C LYS A 330 -21.01 -0.25 1.53
N ASP A 331 -20.50 0.46 2.51
CA ASP A 331 -19.46 -0.05 3.41
C ASP A 331 -20.02 -1.21 4.25
N ILE A 332 -19.46 -2.40 4.07
CA ILE A 332 -19.79 -3.62 4.80
C ILE A 332 -18.60 -4.18 5.57
N SER A 333 -17.52 -3.42 5.68
CA SER A 333 -16.22 -3.86 6.23
C SER A 333 -16.33 -4.53 7.60
N GLU A 334 -17.08 -3.91 8.52
CA GLU A 334 -17.32 -4.44 9.86
C GLU A 334 -18.19 -5.71 9.83
N LYS A 335 -19.23 -5.73 8.99
CA LYS A 335 -20.13 -6.88 8.86
C LYS A 335 -19.44 -8.09 8.26
N ALA A 336 -18.53 -7.85 7.31
CA ALA A 336 -17.73 -8.87 6.66
C ALA A 336 -16.48 -9.27 7.49
N TRP A 337 -16.20 -8.59 8.62
CA TRP A 337 -15.06 -8.85 9.51
C TRP A 337 -13.69 -8.69 8.81
N VAL A 338 -13.59 -7.77 7.86
CA VAL A 338 -12.36 -7.50 7.09
C VAL A 338 -11.78 -6.12 7.35
N ASN A 339 -12.32 -5.39 8.35
CA ASN A 339 -11.95 -4.01 8.71
C ASN A 339 -10.75 -3.91 9.66
N GLU A 340 -9.79 -4.80 9.57
CA GLU A 340 -8.59 -4.73 10.41
C GLU A 340 -7.85 -3.39 10.26
N TYR A 341 -7.08 -3.00 11.29
CA TYR A 341 -6.42 -1.68 11.39
C TYR A 341 -4.89 -1.77 11.44
N ARG A 342 -4.30 -2.92 11.13
CA ARG A 342 -2.85 -3.08 11.00
C ARG A 342 -2.32 -2.27 9.82
N GLY A 343 -1.00 -2.06 9.73
CA GLY A 343 -0.41 -1.39 8.58
C GLY A 343 -0.47 -2.25 7.33
N SER A 344 -1.58 -2.20 6.60
CA SER A 344 -1.78 -3.00 5.38
C SER A 344 -0.93 -2.44 4.26
N MET A 345 -0.06 -3.26 3.66
CA MET A 345 0.91 -2.86 2.62
C MET A 345 0.55 -3.43 1.26
N GLY A 346 0.60 -4.74 1.11
CA GLY A 346 0.26 -5.43 -0.14
C GLY A 346 -1.11 -6.08 -0.06
N LEU A 347 -1.79 -6.16 -1.19
CA LEU A 347 -3.11 -6.73 -1.36
C LEU A 347 -3.11 -7.71 -2.53
N ALA A 348 -3.69 -8.88 -2.33
CA ALA A 348 -3.98 -9.82 -3.39
C ALA A 348 -5.38 -10.41 -3.19
N VAL A 349 -6.08 -10.67 -4.28
CA VAL A 349 -7.39 -11.31 -4.30
C VAL A 349 -7.31 -12.57 -5.17
N GLY A 350 -7.88 -13.66 -4.70
CA GLY A 350 -7.91 -14.92 -5.43
C GLY A 350 -8.54 -16.05 -4.61
N ASP A 351 -9.04 -17.06 -5.27
CA ASP A 351 -9.62 -18.26 -4.67
C ASP A 351 -8.48 -19.22 -4.27
N TRP A 352 -8.02 -19.15 -3.00
CA TRP A 352 -6.85 -19.91 -2.52
C TRP A 352 -7.19 -21.37 -2.21
N ASP A 353 -8.41 -21.64 -1.79
CA ASP A 353 -8.85 -22.98 -1.37
C ASP A 353 -9.74 -23.69 -2.42
N ARG A 354 -10.02 -23.03 -3.55
CA ARG A 354 -10.76 -23.53 -4.70
C ARG A 354 -12.21 -23.90 -4.39
N ASP A 355 -12.83 -23.09 -3.56
CA ASP A 355 -14.24 -23.25 -3.23
C ASP A 355 -15.17 -22.41 -4.13
N GLY A 356 -14.61 -21.57 -4.99
CA GLY A 356 -15.30 -20.82 -6.04
C GLY A 356 -15.63 -19.38 -5.65
N ASP A 357 -15.23 -18.93 -4.47
CA ASP A 357 -15.34 -17.53 -4.08
C ASP A 357 -13.98 -16.85 -3.85
N PRO A 358 -13.86 -15.55 -4.14
CA PRO A 358 -12.58 -14.84 -4.01
C PRO A 358 -12.27 -14.51 -2.56
N ASP A 359 -11.03 -14.76 -2.18
CA ASP A 359 -10.45 -14.49 -0.87
C ASP A 359 -9.53 -13.29 -0.91
N ILE A 360 -9.19 -12.76 0.27
CA ILE A 360 -8.33 -11.57 0.40
C ILE A 360 -7.07 -11.92 1.19
N PHE A 361 -5.90 -11.70 0.61
CA PHE A 361 -4.62 -11.80 1.30
C PHE A 361 -3.98 -10.42 1.44
N ILE A 362 -3.54 -10.11 2.67
CA ILE A 362 -2.96 -8.80 3.01
C ILE A 362 -1.62 -9.01 3.69
N THR A 363 -0.60 -8.33 3.18
CA THR A 363 0.68 -8.18 3.88
C THR A 363 0.67 -6.92 4.74
N HIS A 364 1.36 -6.96 5.87
CA HIS A 364 1.39 -5.85 6.82
C HIS A 364 2.81 -5.32 7.02
N TRP A 365 2.88 -4.15 7.63
CA TRP A 365 4.13 -3.53 8.02
C TRP A 365 4.97 -4.44 8.93
N VAL A 366 6.27 -4.21 8.94
CA VAL A 366 7.29 -4.99 9.65
C VAL A 366 6.83 -5.44 11.05
N ALA A 367 7.03 -6.72 11.36
CA ALA A 367 6.69 -7.38 12.62
C ALA A 367 5.18 -7.54 12.92
N GLN A 368 4.31 -7.30 11.94
CA GLN A 368 2.88 -7.64 12.03
C GLN A 368 2.58 -8.93 11.26
N GLY A 369 1.71 -9.77 11.80
CA GLY A 369 1.26 -10.99 11.10
C GLY A 369 0.43 -10.63 9.87
N TYR A 370 0.54 -11.43 8.81
CA TYR A 370 -0.29 -11.31 7.61
C TYR A 370 -1.75 -11.71 7.89
N ALA A 371 -2.68 -11.29 7.04
CA ALA A 371 -4.06 -11.74 7.06
C ALA A 371 -4.40 -12.48 5.78
N LEU A 372 -5.09 -13.59 5.93
CA LEU A 372 -5.81 -14.28 4.86
C LEU A 372 -7.26 -14.37 5.31
N PHE A 373 -8.14 -13.65 4.62
CA PHE A 373 -9.58 -13.69 4.84
C PHE A 373 -10.19 -14.63 3.81
N SER A 374 -10.65 -15.78 4.27
CA SER A 374 -11.44 -16.69 3.43
C SER A 374 -12.86 -16.17 3.35
N ASN A 375 -13.38 -16.02 2.17
CA ASN A 375 -14.77 -15.74 1.89
C ASN A 375 -15.58 -17.01 2.24
N LEU A 376 -16.62 -16.87 3.03
CA LEU A 376 -17.37 -18.01 3.55
C LEU A 376 -18.73 -18.18 2.86
N ARG A 377 -18.92 -17.56 1.72
CA ARG A 377 -20.21 -17.55 1.02
C ARG A 377 -20.72 -18.95 0.68
N TYR A 378 -19.87 -19.80 0.13
CA TYR A 378 -20.24 -21.18 -0.23
C TYR A 378 -20.05 -22.15 0.93
N ASN A 379 -19.05 -21.95 1.78
CA ASN A 379 -18.70 -22.87 2.86
C ASN A 379 -19.68 -22.94 4.03
N ARG A 380 -20.56 -21.95 4.22
CA ARG A 380 -21.50 -21.89 5.37
C ARG A 380 -22.95 -21.68 4.99
N GLY A 381 -23.32 -21.70 3.73
CA GLY A 381 -24.69 -21.41 3.30
C GLY A 381 -25.18 -20.03 3.75
N ILE A 382 -24.23 -19.09 3.96
CA ILE A 382 -24.53 -17.69 4.20
C ILE A 382 -24.87 -17.10 2.84
N THR A 383 -26.12 -17.23 2.45
CA THR A 383 -26.64 -16.39 1.37
C THR A 383 -26.56 -14.95 1.89
N ALA A 384 -25.81 -14.11 1.21
CA ALA A 384 -25.86 -12.68 1.46
C ALA A 384 -27.32 -12.24 1.26
N ASP A 385 -28.02 -12.01 2.36
CA ASP A 385 -29.31 -11.32 2.32
C ASP A 385 -29.00 -9.81 2.23
N PRO A 386 -29.22 -9.17 1.09
CA PRO A 386 -28.96 -7.75 0.93
C PRO A 386 -29.83 -6.87 1.85
N ALA A 387 -30.72 -7.45 2.61
CA ALA A 387 -31.66 -6.75 3.51
C ALA A 387 -31.21 -6.72 4.99
N ASN A 388 -30.10 -7.40 5.36
CA ASN A 388 -29.61 -7.42 6.75
C ASN A 388 -28.32 -6.62 6.94
#